data_8ec2ccdd0e31663d952f1e5e3108cc53
#
_entry.id   8ec2ccdd0e31663d952f1e5e3108cc53
#
_cell.length_a   1.000
_cell.length_b   1.000
_cell.length_c   1.000
_cell.angle_alpha   90.00
_cell.angle_beta   90.00
_cell.angle_gamma   90.00
#
_symmetry.space_group_name_H-M   'P 1'
#
loop_
_entity.id
_entity.type
_entity.pdbx_description
1 polymer ?
#
loop_
_entity_poly.entity_id
_entity_poly.type
_entity_poly.pdbx_seq_one_letter_code
_entity_poly.pdbx_strand_id
1 'polypeptide(L)'
;MKIEYRHSASKTNTFIDSPPFWIINELFGFESDPNARMVMGLAAEDAAHHALSNQITDVDTITEYATKKYLDNKGCAEEDAECAWSGIIGHKFVENLPEFGEIVSFQNEKQIKGDKYGLKYDVVGKTDFEFKDVIVDTKATAYIRRLKSKGNIVDPKWYPKLADLRQQCLYRDLFGKETALLYCSPTDVHMVDMVDRDHLNELINAMKHIEHILDICKTKEDVVRIFPLVCDNFRWKGTPEAEKFAQDIWTKCLK
;
A
#
# COMPACT_ATOMS: atom_id res chain seq x y z
N MET A 1 16.80 -8.66 -20.63
CA MET A 1 17.41 -8.48 -19.30
C MET A 1 16.98 -9.63 -18.40
N LYS A 2 17.89 -10.32 -17.67
CA LYS A 2 17.50 -11.33 -16.67
C LYS A 2 17.28 -10.59 -15.34
N ILE A 3 16.04 -10.47 -14.92
CA ILE A 3 15.68 -9.91 -13.62
C ILE A 3 14.83 -10.95 -12.90
N GLU A 4 15.10 -11.17 -11.63
CA GLU A 4 14.16 -11.84 -10.75
C GLU A 4 13.08 -10.83 -10.37
N TYR A 5 11.94 -10.92 -11.02
CA TYR A 5 10.83 -10.00 -10.81
C TYR A 5 9.58 -10.76 -10.40
N ARG A 6 8.79 -10.16 -9.52
CA ARG A 6 7.47 -10.63 -9.12
C ARG A 6 6.53 -9.43 -9.12
N HIS A 7 5.37 -9.59 -9.71
CA HIS A 7 4.32 -8.59 -9.66
C HIS A 7 3.65 -8.55 -8.28
N SER A 8 3.30 -7.35 -7.83
CA SER A 8 2.35 -7.14 -6.73
C SER A 8 1.49 -5.91 -7.06
N ALA A 9 0.36 -5.77 -6.37
CA ALA A 9 -0.47 -4.58 -6.53
C ALA A 9 0.30 -3.29 -6.23
N SER A 10 1.10 -3.27 -5.15
CA SER A 10 1.88 -2.10 -4.74
C SER A 10 2.91 -1.70 -5.80
N LYS A 11 3.72 -2.64 -6.30
CA LYS A 11 4.72 -2.38 -7.35
C LYS A 11 4.07 -1.88 -8.63
N THR A 12 2.97 -2.52 -9.03
CA THR A 12 2.25 -2.17 -10.26
C THR A 12 1.57 -0.80 -10.13
N ASN A 13 0.98 -0.50 -8.99
CA ASN A 13 0.44 0.84 -8.73
C ASN A 13 1.52 1.91 -8.72
N THR A 14 2.73 1.59 -8.23
CA THR A 14 3.88 2.51 -8.31
C THR A 14 4.25 2.79 -9.77
N PHE A 15 4.25 1.79 -10.62
CA PHE A 15 4.47 1.96 -12.06
C PHE A 15 3.38 2.82 -12.72
N ILE A 16 2.10 2.57 -12.39
CA ILE A 16 0.97 3.36 -12.92
C ILE A 16 1.08 4.84 -12.52
N ASP A 17 1.42 5.09 -11.25
CA ASP A 17 1.50 6.46 -10.71
C ASP A 17 2.75 7.19 -11.19
N SER A 18 3.89 6.51 -11.25
CA SER A 18 5.19 7.08 -11.60
C SER A 18 6.16 6.02 -12.10
N PRO A 19 6.23 5.77 -13.42
CA PRO A 19 7.22 4.86 -13.98
C PRO A 19 8.67 5.18 -13.54
N PRO A 20 9.12 6.45 -13.50
CA PRO A 20 10.47 6.75 -13.01
C PRO A 20 10.72 6.34 -11.55
N PHE A 21 9.73 6.50 -10.67
CA PHE A 21 9.85 6.07 -9.27
C PHE A 21 9.90 4.54 -9.15
N TRP A 22 9.08 3.83 -9.95
CA TRP A 22 9.15 2.37 -10.06
C TRP A 22 10.52 1.90 -10.58
N ILE A 23 11.09 2.59 -11.59
CA ILE A 23 12.40 2.26 -12.15
C ILE A 23 13.48 2.32 -11.06
N ILE A 24 13.57 3.39 -10.31
CA ILE A 24 14.62 3.49 -9.27
C ILE A 24 14.46 2.45 -8.18
N ASN A 25 13.23 2.12 -7.77
CA ASN A 25 12.99 1.12 -6.74
C ASN A 25 13.25 -0.30 -7.25
N GLU A 26 12.60 -0.69 -8.35
CA GLU A 26 12.58 -2.09 -8.77
C GLU A 26 13.79 -2.49 -9.62
N LEU A 27 14.39 -1.54 -10.35
CA LEU A 27 15.51 -1.85 -11.25
C LEU A 27 16.87 -1.41 -10.68
N PHE A 28 16.89 -0.33 -9.90
CA PHE A 28 18.14 0.20 -9.34
C PHE A 28 18.26 0.00 -7.82
N GLY A 29 17.24 -0.59 -7.19
CA GLY A 29 17.29 -0.97 -5.77
C GLY A 29 17.33 0.21 -4.83
N PHE A 30 16.69 1.34 -5.19
CA PHE A 30 16.55 2.46 -4.28
C PHE A 30 15.57 2.08 -3.16
N GLU A 31 16.02 2.21 -1.94
CA GLU A 31 15.20 2.03 -0.75
C GLU A 31 15.21 3.33 0.05
N SER A 32 14.04 3.90 0.30
CA SER A 32 13.90 5.02 1.22
C SER A 32 13.55 4.52 2.61
N ASP A 33 14.04 5.21 3.62
CA ASP A 33 13.51 5.01 4.97
C ASP A 33 11.99 5.30 4.95
N PRO A 34 11.17 4.52 5.67
CA PRO A 34 9.74 4.78 5.74
C PRO A 34 9.50 6.14 6.41
N ASN A 35 8.61 6.94 5.84
CA ASN A 35 8.23 8.20 6.46
C ASN A 35 7.29 7.97 7.65
N ALA A 36 7.15 8.99 8.51
CA ALA A 36 6.35 8.93 9.73
C ALA A 36 4.91 8.38 9.51
N ARG A 37 4.27 8.71 8.38
CA ARG A 37 2.92 8.22 8.06
C ARG A 37 2.89 6.73 7.71
N MET A 38 3.92 6.24 7.02
CA MET A 38 4.04 4.79 6.74
C MET A 38 4.26 4.03 8.05
N VAL A 39 5.15 4.55 8.91
CA VAL A 39 5.43 3.96 10.23
C VAL A 39 4.18 3.98 11.10
N MET A 40 3.41 5.06 11.10
CA MET A 40 2.12 5.16 11.80
C MET A 40 1.17 4.02 11.40
N GLY A 41 1.04 3.76 10.09
CA GLY A 41 0.20 2.68 9.59
C GLY A 41 0.67 1.31 10.08
N LEU A 42 1.94 1.01 9.91
CA LEU A 42 2.53 -0.27 10.35
C LEU A 42 2.40 -0.46 11.86
N ALA A 43 2.65 0.57 12.66
CA ALA A 43 2.53 0.52 14.12
C ALA A 43 1.09 0.28 14.56
N ALA A 44 0.11 0.92 13.89
CA ALA A 44 -1.31 0.74 14.18
C ALA A 44 -1.80 -0.69 13.82
N GLU A 45 -1.37 -1.24 12.68
CA GLU A 45 -1.68 -2.60 12.27
C GLU A 45 -1.08 -3.65 13.21
N ASP A 46 0.21 -3.50 13.56
CA ASP A 46 0.88 -4.37 14.52
C ASP A 46 0.20 -4.35 15.88
N ALA A 47 -0.20 -3.16 16.36
CA ALA A 47 -0.90 -3.01 17.62
C ALA A 47 -2.28 -3.68 17.60
N ALA A 48 -3.02 -3.52 16.52
CA ALA A 48 -4.32 -4.18 16.36
C ALA A 48 -4.18 -5.71 16.32
N HIS A 49 -3.22 -6.23 15.57
CA HIS A 49 -2.95 -7.67 15.54
C HIS A 49 -2.54 -8.19 16.92
N HIS A 50 -1.62 -7.50 17.61
CA HIS A 50 -1.21 -7.88 18.96
C HIS A 50 -2.39 -7.91 19.94
N ALA A 51 -3.21 -6.86 19.92
CA ALA A 51 -4.36 -6.74 20.82
C ALA A 51 -5.40 -7.83 20.56
N LEU A 52 -5.78 -8.05 19.30
CA LEU A 52 -6.78 -9.06 18.93
C LEU A 52 -6.28 -10.49 19.24
N SER A 53 -5.01 -10.79 18.96
CA SER A 53 -4.42 -12.10 19.24
C SER A 53 -4.31 -12.41 20.75
N ASN A 54 -4.20 -11.39 21.60
CA ASN A 54 -4.08 -11.54 23.05
C ASN A 54 -5.35 -11.11 23.80
N GLN A 55 -6.45 -10.83 23.12
CA GLN A 55 -7.73 -10.39 23.68
C GLN A 55 -7.60 -9.13 24.55
N ILE A 56 -6.70 -8.21 24.15
CA ILE A 56 -6.48 -6.93 24.83
C ILE A 56 -7.49 -5.92 24.28
N THR A 57 -8.28 -5.31 25.17
CA THR A 57 -9.27 -4.27 24.82
C THR A 57 -8.94 -2.92 25.49
N ASP A 58 -7.95 -2.90 26.36
CA ASP A 58 -7.54 -1.70 27.07
C ASP A 58 -6.82 -0.72 26.13
N VAL A 59 -7.35 0.50 26.03
CA VAL A 59 -6.87 1.54 25.11
C VAL A 59 -5.43 1.94 25.42
N ASP A 60 -5.09 2.05 26.70
CA ASP A 60 -3.75 2.50 27.11
C ASP A 60 -2.70 1.47 26.71
N THR A 61 -2.97 0.19 26.95
CA THR A 61 -2.08 -0.93 26.54
C THR A 61 -1.89 -0.98 25.02
N ILE A 62 -2.95 -0.78 24.23
CA ILE A 62 -2.87 -0.75 22.75
C ILE A 62 -2.02 0.45 22.31
N THR A 63 -2.25 1.60 22.91
CA THR A 63 -1.54 2.85 22.60
C THR A 63 -0.05 2.74 22.95
N GLU A 64 0.29 2.21 24.12
CA GLU A 64 1.68 1.97 24.52
C GLU A 64 2.42 1.06 23.54
N TYR A 65 1.75 -0.03 23.11
CA TYR A 65 2.33 -0.95 22.15
C TYR A 65 2.56 -0.28 20.77
N ALA A 66 1.57 0.47 20.27
CA ALA A 66 1.69 1.21 19.00
C ALA A 66 2.79 2.27 19.08
N THR A 67 2.85 3.03 20.16
CA THR A 67 3.88 4.04 20.41
C THR A 67 5.28 3.41 20.38
N LYS A 68 5.48 2.30 21.08
CA LYS A 68 6.73 1.57 21.06
C LYS A 68 7.12 1.14 19.63
N LYS A 69 6.18 0.55 18.90
CA LYS A 69 6.41 0.13 17.49
C LYS A 69 6.74 1.28 16.58
N TYR A 70 6.12 2.45 16.80
CA TYR A 70 6.43 3.66 16.07
C TYR A 70 7.86 4.13 16.33
N LEU A 71 8.26 4.21 17.61
CA LEU A 71 9.57 4.69 18.04
C LEU A 71 10.73 3.73 17.73
N ASP A 72 10.45 2.44 17.52
CA ASP A 72 11.45 1.47 17.06
C ASP A 72 11.99 1.78 15.65
N ASN A 73 11.34 2.71 14.91
CA ASN A 73 11.73 3.08 13.56
C ASN A 73 12.63 4.32 13.56
N LYS A 74 13.70 4.25 12.75
CA LYS A 74 14.66 5.34 12.60
C LYS A 74 13.99 6.61 12.06
N GLY A 75 14.25 7.73 12.70
CA GLY A 75 13.73 9.05 12.30
C GLY A 75 12.32 9.35 12.80
N CYS A 76 11.75 8.50 13.67
CA CYS A 76 10.48 8.74 14.36
C CYS A 76 10.74 9.24 15.77
N ALA A 77 9.92 10.18 16.22
CA ALA A 77 10.02 10.81 17.54
C ALA A 77 8.67 10.81 18.28
N GLU A 78 8.70 10.90 19.58
CA GLU A 78 7.50 10.90 20.42
C GLU A 78 6.63 12.16 20.20
N GLU A 79 7.27 13.27 19.81
CA GLU A 79 6.61 14.52 19.50
C GLU A 79 5.88 14.54 18.15
N ASP A 80 6.10 13.52 17.31
CA ASP A 80 5.40 13.39 16.04
C ASP A 80 3.91 13.17 16.29
N ALA A 81 3.06 13.91 15.58
CA ALA A 81 1.62 13.68 15.64
C ALA A 81 1.24 12.25 15.23
N GLU A 82 1.98 11.68 14.30
CA GLU A 82 1.83 10.30 13.81
C GLU A 82 2.08 9.26 14.91
N CYS A 83 2.92 9.56 15.90
CA CYS A 83 3.14 8.70 17.06
C CYS A 83 1.84 8.51 17.86
N ALA A 84 1.22 9.60 18.30
CA ALA A 84 -0.06 9.56 19.02
C ALA A 84 -1.20 8.97 18.16
N TRP A 85 -1.21 9.27 16.87
CA TRP A 85 -2.22 8.74 15.94
C TRP A 85 -2.12 7.24 15.72
N SER A 86 -0.93 6.65 15.81
CA SER A 86 -0.75 5.20 15.67
C SER A 86 -1.54 4.42 16.72
N GLY A 87 -1.53 4.89 17.98
CA GLY A 87 -2.30 4.29 19.08
C GLY A 87 -3.81 4.44 18.88
N ILE A 88 -4.26 5.66 18.55
CA ILE A 88 -5.69 5.94 18.32
C ILE A 88 -6.22 5.09 17.16
N ILE A 89 -5.48 4.99 16.04
CA ILE A 89 -5.88 4.22 14.86
C ILE A 89 -5.82 2.71 15.16
N GLY A 90 -4.80 2.24 15.87
CA GLY A 90 -4.68 0.85 16.30
C GLY A 90 -5.86 0.42 17.13
N HIS A 91 -6.30 1.24 18.10
CA HIS A 91 -7.51 0.98 18.88
C HIS A 91 -8.77 0.92 18.00
N LYS A 92 -8.93 1.86 17.04
CA LYS A 92 -10.06 1.82 16.10
C LYS A 92 -10.08 0.56 15.25
N PHE A 93 -8.93 0.04 14.84
CA PHE A 93 -8.87 -1.27 14.17
C PHE A 93 -9.37 -2.38 15.09
N VAL A 94 -8.95 -2.39 16.37
CA VAL A 94 -9.42 -3.37 17.38
C VAL A 94 -10.93 -3.31 17.58
N GLU A 95 -11.53 -2.13 17.57
CA GLU A 95 -12.98 -1.97 17.71
C GLU A 95 -13.79 -2.45 16.49
N ASN A 96 -13.23 -2.33 15.28
CA ASN A 96 -14.00 -2.55 14.05
C ASN A 96 -13.70 -3.90 13.36
N LEU A 97 -12.49 -4.46 13.50
CA LEU A 97 -12.14 -5.74 12.87
C LEU A 97 -12.96 -6.94 13.38
N PRO A 98 -13.35 -7.04 14.66
CA PRO A 98 -14.14 -8.18 15.16
C PRO A 98 -15.49 -8.38 14.50
N GLU A 99 -16.05 -7.37 13.83
CA GLU A 99 -17.33 -7.53 13.08
C GLU A 99 -17.20 -8.54 11.92
N PHE A 100 -15.99 -8.82 11.45
CA PHE A 100 -15.71 -9.81 10.40
C PHE A 100 -15.50 -11.23 10.93
N GLY A 101 -15.50 -11.42 12.27
CA GLY A 101 -15.32 -12.70 12.94
C GLY A 101 -13.92 -12.93 13.47
N GLU A 102 -13.52 -14.20 13.57
CA GLU A 102 -12.21 -14.60 14.08
C GLU A 102 -11.12 -14.42 12.99
N ILE A 103 -9.98 -13.87 13.38
CA ILE A 103 -8.81 -13.74 12.52
C ILE A 103 -8.22 -15.14 12.24
N VAL A 104 -8.15 -15.51 10.97
CA VAL A 104 -7.52 -16.74 10.51
C VAL A 104 -6.02 -16.56 10.35
N SER A 105 -5.61 -15.42 9.76
CA SER A 105 -4.18 -15.09 9.60
C SER A 105 -3.96 -13.58 9.51
N PHE A 106 -2.73 -13.18 9.82
CA PHE A 106 -2.23 -11.81 9.71
C PHE A 106 -1.02 -11.80 8.78
N GLN A 107 -0.99 -10.81 7.89
CA GLN A 107 0.07 -10.63 6.88
C GLN A 107 0.35 -11.90 6.06
N ASN A 108 -0.73 -12.61 5.66
CA ASN A 108 -0.61 -13.82 4.84
C ASN A 108 -0.16 -13.47 3.42
N GLU A 109 0.94 -14.10 3.00
CA GLU A 109 1.47 -13.96 1.63
C GLU A 109 1.04 -15.15 0.77
N LYS A 110 0.48 -14.86 -0.41
CA LYS A 110 0.18 -15.85 -1.42
C LYS A 110 0.83 -15.48 -2.74
N GLN A 111 1.53 -16.43 -3.30
CA GLN A 111 2.15 -16.33 -4.62
C GLN A 111 1.52 -17.33 -5.58
N ILE A 112 1.22 -16.89 -6.79
CA ILE A 112 0.75 -17.76 -7.87
C ILE A 112 1.57 -17.53 -9.13
N LYS A 113 1.55 -18.53 -10.01
CA LYS A 113 2.14 -18.41 -11.33
C LYS A 113 1.43 -17.35 -12.17
N GLY A 114 2.20 -16.55 -12.89
CA GLY A 114 1.68 -15.47 -13.73
C GLY A 114 0.86 -15.93 -14.92
N ASP A 115 1.03 -17.20 -15.36
CA ASP A 115 0.30 -17.78 -16.49
C ASP A 115 -1.23 -17.71 -16.32
N LYS A 116 -1.74 -17.74 -15.08
CA LYS A 116 -3.16 -17.48 -14.79
C LYS A 116 -3.68 -16.19 -15.44
N TYR A 117 -2.82 -15.17 -15.55
CA TYR A 117 -3.14 -13.85 -16.11
C TYR A 117 -2.49 -13.60 -17.46
N GLY A 118 -1.83 -14.61 -18.03
CA GLY A 118 -1.03 -14.47 -19.24
C GLY A 118 0.22 -13.61 -19.02
N LEU A 119 0.82 -13.72 -17.82
CA LEU A 119 2.04 -13.07 -17.41
C LEU A 119 3.19 -14.08 -17.34
N LYS A 120 4.42 -13.58 -17.53
CA LYS A 120 5.66 -14.35 -17.46
C LYS A 120 6.17 -14.50 -16.03
N TYR A 121 6.00 -13.44 -15.22
CA TYR A 121 6.44 -13.41 -13.84
C TYR A 121 5.31 -13.74 -12.88
N ASP A 122 5.67 -14.33 -11.74
CA ASP A 122 4.73 -14.68 -10.69
C ASP A 122 4.05 -13.44 -10.10
N VAL A 123 2.85 -13.63 -9.56
CA VAL A 123 2.07 -12.57 -8.90
C VAL A 123 1.97 -12.89 -7.41
N VAL A 124 2.26 -11.91 -6.58
CA VAL A 124 2.20 -12.03 -5.13
C VAL A 124 1.21 -11.02 -4.54
N GLY A 125 0.44 -11.47 -3.56
CA GLY A 125 -0.39 -10.64 -2.70
C GLY A 125 -0.08 -10.93 -1.25
N LYS A 126 -0.03 -9.89 -0.41
CA LYS A 126 0.13 -9.99 1.03
C LYS A 126 -1.03 -9.23 1.67
N THR A 127 -1.86 -9.96 2.42
CA THR A 127 -3.05 -9.42 3.08
C THR A 127 -2.69 -8.87 4.46
N ASP A 128 -3.44 -7.87 4.96
CA ASP A 128 -3.29 -7.40 6.34
C ASP A 128 -3.99 -8.38 7.29
N PHE A 129 -5.32 -8.47 7.25
CA PHE A 129 -6.11 -9.37 8.09
C PHE A 129 -6.94 -10.31 7.23
N GLU A 130 -6.83 -11.61 7.46
CA GLU A 130 -7.61 -12.63 6.82
C GLU A 130 -8.58 -13.27 7.81
N PHE A 131 -9.87 -13.21 7.48
CA PHE A 131 -10.96 -13.86 8.18
C PHE A 131 -11.44 -15.09 7.38
N LYS A 132 -12.41 -15.80 7.91
CA LYS A 132 -12.92 -17.02 7.26
C LYS A 132 -13.36 -16.75 5.80
N ASP A 133 -14.17 -15.74 5.58
CA ASP A 133 -14.83 -15.49 4.30
C ASP A 133 -14.41 -14.16 3.66
N VAL A 134 -13.68 -13.31 4.39
CA VAL A 134 -13.29 -11.97 3.94
C VAL A 134 -11.83 -11.65 4.27
N ILE A 135 -11.21 -10.84 3.42
CA ILE A 135 -9.92 -10.18 3.68
C ILE A 135 -10.22 -8.72 3.96
N VAL A 136 -9.69 -8.21 5.06
CA VAL A 136 -9.77 -6.78 5.38
C VAL A 136 -8.39 -6.17 5.26
N ASP A 137 -8.27 -5.21 4.36
CA ASP A 137 -7.06 -4.41 4.17
C ASP A 137 -7.24 -3.09 4.93
N THR A 138 -6.33 -2.84 5.87
CA THR A 138 -6.41 -1.68 6.76
C THR A 138 -5.66 -0.49 6.17
N LYS A 139 -6.23 0.69 6.33
CA LYS A 139 -5.65 1.93 5.81
C LYS A 139 -5.63 3.01 6.89
N ALA A 140 -4.47 3.17 7.52
CA ALA A 140 -4.22 4.28 8.44
C ALA A 140 -4.02 5.59 7.64
N THR A 141 -4.71 6.64 8.02
CA THR A 141 -4.59 7.94 7.36
C THR A 141 -4.73 9.09 8.37
N ALA A 142 -4.02 10.19 8.16
CA ALA A 142 -4.15 11.36 9.00
C ALA A 142 -5.56 11.98 8.97
N TYR A 143 -6.27 11.81 7.87
CA TYR A 143 -7.66 12.26 7.71
C TYR A 143 -8.34 11.48 6.59
N ILE A 144 -9.63 11.24 6.73
CA ILE A 144 -10.47 10.67 5.68
C ILE A 144 -10.97 11.80 4.80
N ARG A 145 -10.59 11.79 3.52
CA ARG A 145 -11.08 12.79 2.55
C ARG A 145 -12.54 12.55 2.26
N ARG A 146 -13.37 13.52 2.60
CA ARG A 146 -14.75 13.60 2.16
C ARG A 146 -14.84 14.56 0.99
N LEU A 147 -15.19 14.06 -0.20
CA LEU A 147 -15.45 14.93 -1.34
C LEU A 147 -16.77 15.68 -1.07
N LYS A 148 -16.66 17.01 -0.95
CA LYS A 148 -17.87 17.87 -0.96
C LYS A 148 -18.46 17.82 -2.36
N SER A 149 -19.70 17.38 -2.50
CA SER A 149 -20.43 17.57 -3.76
C SER A 149 -20.60 19.07 -4.04
N LYS A 150 -20.57 19.47 -5.32
CA LYS A 150 -20.90 20.82 -5.73
C LYS A 150 -22.37 21.10 -5.35
N GLY A 151 -22.60 21.88 -4.31
CA GLY A 151 -23.91 22.24 -3.78
C GLY A 151 -23.97 22.15 -2.27
N ASN A 152 -24.90 22.84 -1.64
CA ASN A 152 -25.03 22.98 -0.19
C ASN A 152 -25.48 21.72 0.57
N ILE A 153 -25.54 20.57 -0.07
CA ILE A 153 -25.90 19.31 0.55
C ILE A 153 -24.61 18.51 0.74
N VAL A 154 -24.15 18.44 1.96
CA VAL A 154 -22.99 17.66 2.37
C VAL A 154 -23.45 16.22 2.53
N ASP A 155 -23.51 15.47 1.44
CA ASP A 155 -23.43 14.03 1.52
C ASP A 155 -21.93 13.69 1.44
N PRO A 156 -21.27 13.33 2.55
CA PRO A 156 -19.85 13.05 2.57
C PRO A 156 -19.62 11.69 1.91
N LYS A 157 -19.48 11.67 0.60
CA LYS A 157 -19.05 10.48 -0.13
C LYS A 157 -17.54 10.36 -0.02
N TRP A 158 -17.10 9.31 0.62
CA TRP A 158 -15.71 8.90 0.62
C TRP A 158 -15.49 7.99 -0.60
N TYR A 159 -14.42 8.28 -1.34
CA TYR A 159 -14.02 7.43 -2.45
C TYR A 159 -12.65 6.83 -2.13
N PRO A 160 -12.50 5.48 -2.07
CA PRO A 160 -11.20 4.87 -1.90
C PRO A 160 -10.28 5.24 -3.08
N LYS A 161 -8.96 5.19 -2.84
CA LYS A 161 -7.99 5.40 -3.91
C LYS A 161 -8.09 4.26 -4.92
N LEU A 162 -7.91 4.56 -6.22
CA LEU A 162 -7.88 3.54 -7.27
C LEU A 162 -6.82 2.47 -7.01
N ALA A 163 -5.68 2.84 -6.43
CA ALA A 163 -4.64 1.91 -6.04
C ALA A 163 -5.13 0.88 -5.02
N ASP A 164 -5.93 1.31 -4.03
CA ASP A 164 -6.50 0.43 -3.02
C ASP A 164 -7.56 -0.49 -3.64
N LEU A 165 -8.40 0.03 -4.55
CA LEU A 165 -9.40 -0.79 -5.28
C LEU A 165 -8.73 -1.86 -6.16
N ARG A 166 -7.67 -1.51 -6.90
CA ARG A 166 -6.91 -2.47 -7.70
C ARG A 166 -6.30 -3.56 -6.83
N GLN A 167 -5.78 -3.20 -5.66
CA GLN A 167 -5.23 -4.14 -4.69
C GLN A 167 -6.30 -5.12 -4.20
N GLN A 168 -7.48 -4.62 -3.84
CA GLN A 168 -8.59 -5.46 -3.39
C GLN A 168 -9.07 -6.43 -4.48
N CYS A 169 -9.19 -5.97 -5.73
CA CYS A 169 -9.54 -6.85 -6.84
C CYS A 169 -8.53 -7.98 -7.02
N LEU A 170 -7.24 -7.69 -6.88
CA LEU A 170 -6.20 -8.71 -6.95
C LEU A 170 -6.29 -9.69 -5.77
N TYR A 171 -6.49 -9.22 -4.55
CA TYR A 171 -6.58 -10.07 -3.37
C TYR A 171 -7.80 -10.99 -3.44
N ARG A 172 -8.97 -10.45 -3.85
CA ARG A 172 -10.17 -11.25 -4.08
C ARG A 172 -9.89 -12.40 -5.05
N ASP A 173 -9.21 -12.13 -6.16
CA ASP A 173 -8.90 -13.14 -7.18
C ASP A 173 -7.80 -14.12 -6.74
N LEU A 174 -6.80 -13.66 -5.98
CA LEU A 174 -5.72 -14.50 -5.47
C LEU A 174 -6.20 -15.45 -4.38
N PHE A 175 -6.97 -14.95 -3.42
CA PHE A 175 -7.35 -15.69 -2.22
C PHE A 175 -8.73 -16.38 -2.36
N GLY A 176 -9.56 -15.94 -3.31
CA GLY A 176 -10.91 -16.49 -3.51
C GLY A 176 -11.87 -16.13 -2.38
N LYS A 177 -11.64 -14.99 -1.71
CA LYS A 177 -12.45 -14.47 -0.61
C LYS A 177 -12.99 -13.08 -0.96
N GLU A 178 -14.08 -12.67 -0.34
CA GLU A 178 -14.51 -11.28 -0.40
C GLU A 178 -13.45 -10.35 0.22
N THR A 179 -13.50 -9.07 -0.11
CA THR A 179 -12.53 -8.10 0.39
C THR A 179 -13.23 -6.84 0.88
N ALA A 180 -12.69 -6.23 1.92
CA ALA A 180 -13.14 -4.95 2.44
C ALA A 180 -11.93 -4.04 2.74
N LEU A 181 -12.15 -2.73 2.73
CA LEU A 181 -11.18 -1.72 3.13
C LEU A 181 -11.66 -1.05 4.41
N LEU A 182 -10.84 -1.09 5.44
CA LEU A 182 -11.08 -0.39 6.70
C LEU A 182 -10.15 0.82 6.80
N TYR A 183 -10.68 2.01 6.53
CA TYR A 183 -9.96 3.26 6.70
C TYR A 183 -10.17 3.81 8.11
N CYS A 184 -9.08 4.05 8.82
CA CYS A 184 -9.10 4.75 10.11
C CYS A 184 -8.21 5.99 10.08
N SER A 185 -8.74 7.06 10.66
CA SER A 185 -7.99 8.27 10.99
C SER A 185 -8.15 8.55 12.48
N PRO A 186 -7.41 9.51 13.07
CA PRO A 186 -7.61 9.85 14.47
C PRO A 186 -9.05 10.26 14.82
N THR A 187 -9.80 10.81 13.85
CA THR A 187 -11.16 11.31 14.08
C THR A 187 -12.27 10.44 13.50
N ASP A 188 -11.99 9.66 12.45
CA ASP A 188 -13.04 8.98 11.69
C ASP A 188 -12.69 7.51 11.42
N VAL A 189 -13.74 6.70 11.22
CA VAL A 189 -13.66 5.34 10.68
C VAL A 189 -14.54 5.27 9.45
N HIS A 190 -14.08 4.57 8.40
CA HIS A 190 -14.85 4.36 7.20
C HIS A 190 -14.60 2.97 6.62
N MET A 191 -15.65 2.18 6.55
CA MET A 191 -15.65 0.88 5.91
C MET A 191 -16.09 1.02 4.47
N VAL A 192 -15.37 0.35 3.56
CA VAL A 192 -15.71 0.29 2.14
C VAL A 192 -15.78 -1.16 1.73
N ASP A 193 -16.97 -1.62 1.44
CA ASP A 193 -17.17 -2.88 0.76
C ASP A 193 -16.67 -2.75 -0.68
N MET A 194 -16.26 -3.85 -1.25
CA MET A 194 -15.76 -3.89 -2.61
C MET A 194 -16.77 -3.34 -3.59
N VAL A 195 -16.41 -2.27 -4.26
CA VAL A 195 -17.19 -1.75 -5.39
C VAL A 195 -17.06 -2.71 -6.56
N ASP A 196 -18.19 -3.10 -7.13
CA ASP A 196 -18.29 -3.99 -8.29
C ASP A 196 -17.74 -3.31 -9.57
N ARG A 197 -16.41 -3.18 -9.63
CA ARG A 197 -15.69 -2.67 -10.80
C ARG A 197 -14.49 -3.56 -11.08
N ASP A 198 -14.28 -3.83 -12.34
CA ASP A 198 -13.17 -4.67 -12.81
C ASP A 198 -11.84 -3.90 -12.85
N HIS A 199 -11.37 -3.47 -11.67
CA HIS A 199 -10.03 -2.88 -11.54
C HIS A 199 -8.90 -3.92 -11.64
N LEU A 200 -9.22 -5.23 -11.64
CA LEU A 200 -8.24 -6.28 -11.85
C LEU A 200 -7.64 -6.18 -13.26
N ASN A 201 -8.48 -5.99 -14.28
CA ASN A 201 -8.00 -5.86 -15.66
C ASN A 201 -7.08 -4.65 -15.86
N GLU A 202 -7.34 -3.52 -15.19
CA GLU A 202 -6.43 -2.37 -15.21
C GLU A 202 -5.04 -2.75 -14.67
N LEU A 203 -5.01 -3.45 -13.53
CA LEU A 203 -3.77 -3.89 -12.88
C LEU A 203 -3.02 -4.90 -13.75
N ILE A 204 -3.71 -5.93 -14.27
CA ILE A 204 -3.13 -6.95 -15.14
C ILE A 204 -2.57 -6.34 -16.43
N ASN A 205 -3.27 -5.39 -17.04
CA ASN A 205 -2.77 -4.70 -18.22
C ASN A 205 -1.50 -3.89 -17.92
N ALA A 206 -1.41 -3.25 -16.76
CA ALA A 206 -0.20 -2.56 -16.34
C ALA A 206 0.97 -3.56 -16.07
N MET A 207 0.69 -4.73 -15.48
CA MET A 207 1.68 -5.81 -15.31
C MET A 207 2.21 -6.29 -16.68
N LYS A 208 1.32 -6.52 -17.65
CA LYS A 208 1.72 -6.88 -19.02
C LYS A 208 2.57 -5.79 -19.69
N HIS A 209 2.25 -4.53 -19.43
CA HIS A 209 3.05 -3.41 -19.96
C HIS A 209 4.46 -3.40 -19.32
N ILE A 210 4.57 -3.63 -18.02
CA ILE A 210 5.88 -3.80 -17.35
C ILE A 210 6.67 -4.93 -18.02
N GLU A 211 6.07 -6.11 -18.21
CA GLU A 211 6.74 -7.24 -18.85
C GLU A 211 7.20 -6.92 -20.27
N HIS A 212 6.35 -6.26 -21.04
CA HIS A 212 6.71 -5.82 -22.40
C HIS A 212 7.95 -4.92 -22.39
N ILE A 213 8.01 -3.94 -21.49
CA ILE A 213 9.17 -3.06 -21.34
C ILE A 213 10.42 -3.87 -20.97
N LEU A 214 10.29 -4.78 -19.99
CA LEU A 214 11.41 -5.62 -19.57
C LEU A 214 11.91 -6.59 -20.64
N ASP A 215 11.04 -7.00 -21.58
CA ASP A 215 11.39 -7.89 -22.70
C ASP A 215 12.07 -7.14 -23.84
N ILE A 216 11.64 -5.93 -24.19
CA ILE A 216 12.25 -5.15 -25.28
C ILE A 216 13.57 -4.49 -24.86
N CYS A 217 13.76 -4.20 -23.58
CA CYS A 217 14.98 -3.59 -23.05
C CYS A 217 16.03 -4.66 -22.71
N LYS A 218 17.26 -4.43 -23.17
CA LYS A 218 18.39 -5.34 -22.87
C LYS A 218 19.00 -5.06 -21.51
N THR A 219 18.97 -3.81 -21.09
CA THR A 219 19.57 -3.32 -19.84
C THR A 219 18.56 -2.44 -19.08
N LYS A 220 18.80 -2.19 -17.80
CA LYS A 220 18.00 -1.25 -17.01
C LYS A 220 18.18 0.19 -17.46
N GLU A 221 19.34 0.52 -18.01
CA GLU A 221 19.63 1.80 -18.62
C GLU A 221 18.77 2.05 -19.86
N ASP A 222 18.45 1.00 -20.64
CA ASP A 222 17.53 1.10 -21.76
C ASP A 222 16.12 1.47 -21.31
N VAL A 223 15.68 0.94 -20.15
CA VAL A 223 14.39 1.31 -19.55
C VAL A 223 14.36 2.78 -19.15
N VAL A 224 15.46 3.30 -18.57
CA VAL A 224 15.59 4.73 -18.22
C VAL A 224 15.40 5.62 -19.45
N ARG A 225 15.93 5.23 -20.61
CA ARG A 225 15.82 6.02 -21.86
C ARG A 225 14.41 6.10 -22.44
N ILE A 226 13.52 5.18 -22.05
CA ILE A 226 12.12 5.17 -22.51
C ILE A 226 11.28 6.22 -21.77
N PHE A 227 11.59 6.45 -20.48
CA PHE A 227 10.77 7.31 -19.64
C PHE A 227 11.46 8.61 -19.30
N PRO A 228 10.82 9.77 -19.54
CA PRO A 228 11.34 11.04 -19.04
C PRO A 228 11.31 11.04 -17.50
N LEU A 229 12.30 11.67 -16.87
CA LEU A 229 12.28 11.89 -15.43
C LEU A 229 11.26 12.99 -15.10
N VAL A 230 10.19 12.62 -14.42
CA VAL A 230 9.14 13.53 -13.94
C VAL A 230 8.93 13.27 -12.45
N CYS A 231 9.19 14.27 -11.62
CA CYS A 231 9.18 14.17 -10.16
C CYS A 231 8.09 15.03 -9.50
N ASP A 232 7.01 15.37 -10.22
CA ASP A 232 5.97 16.30 -9.76
C ASP A 232 4.78 15.65 -9.05
N ASN A 233 4.73 14.32 -8.99
CA ASN A 233 3.63 13.60 -8.36
C ASN A 233 3.89 13.30 -6.86
N PHE A 234 2.86 12.77 -6.20
CA PHE A 234 2.88 12.50 -4.76
C PHE A 234 3.93 11.47 -4.31
N ARG A 235 4.39 10.57 -5.21
CA ARG A 235 5.42 9.55 -4.90
C ARG A 235 6.78 10.16 -4.55
N TRP A 236 7.07 11.34 -5.09
CA TRP A 236 8.31 12.06 -4.86
C TRP A 236 8.25 13.01 -3.66
N LYS A 237 7.03 13.29 -3.16
CA LYS A 237 6.86 14.22 -2.04
C LYS A 237 7.43 13.66 -0.75
N GLY A 238 8.35 14.39 -0.15
CA GLY A 238 8.99 14.01 1.11
C GLY A 238 10.17 13.03 0.96
N THR A 239 10.63 12.78 -0.26
CA THR A 239 11.79 11.91 -0.56
C THR A 239 12.79 12.60 -1.47
N PRO A 240 13.44 13.71 -1.02
CA PRO A 240 14.41 14.46 -1.85
C PRO A 240 15.62 13.62 -2.25
N GLU A 241 16.00 12.62 -1.45
CA GLU A 241 17.04 11.64 -1.76
C GLU A 241 16.67 10.75 -2.95
N ALA A 242 15.41 10.39 -3.11
CA ALA A 242 14.92 9.63 -4.27
C ALA A 242 15.03 10.46 -5.55
N GLU A 243 14.66 11.74 -5.49
CA GLU A 243 14.77 12.65 -6.62
C GLU A 243 16.22 12.82 -7.05
N LYS A 244 17.13 13.06 -6.09
CA LYS A 244 18.56 13.17 -6.35
C LYS A 244 19.12 11.89 -6.96
N PHE A 245 18.78 10.73 -6.40
CA PHE A 245 19.20 9.42 -6.91
C PHE A 245 18.72 9.20 -8.35
N ALA A 246 17.46 9.54 -8.66
CA ALA A 246 16.92 9.47 -9.99
C ALA A 246 17.67 10.42 -10.96
N GLN A 247 17.90 11.68 -10.59
CA GLN A 247 18.65 12.66 -11.39
C GLN A 247 20.02 12.13 -11.77
N ASP A 248 20.74 11.51 -10.82
CA ASP A 248 22.06 10.92 -11.04
C ASP A 248 22.00 9.77 -12.07
N ILE A 249 20.97 8.90 -11.98
CA ILE A 249 20.77 7.79 -12.92
C ILE A 249 20.48 8.32 -14.32
N TRP A 250 19.49 9.21 -14.46
CA TRP A 250 19.09 9.76 -15.78
C TRP A 250 20.25 10.51 -16.41
N THR A 251 21.00 11.29 -15.64
CA THR A 251 22.18 11.99 -16.15
C THR A 251 23.26 11.05 -16.69
N LYS A 252 23.45 9.89 -16.06
CA LYS A 252 24.43 8.87 -16.50
C LYS A 252 23.94 8.11 -17.74
N CYS A 253 22.65 7.78 -17.79
CA CYS A 253 22.09 6.94 -18.86
C CYS A 253 21.79 7.71 -20.17
N LEU A 254 21.66 9.05 -20.11
CA LEU A 254 21.38 9.88 -21.28
C LEU A 254 22.64 10.51 -21.89
N LYS A 255 23.81 10.32 -21.29
CA LYS A 255 25.11 10.65 -21.89
C LYS A 255 25.58 9.53 -22.81
#